data_b59865cf1d5b447d20c6ff02d4b0ace8
#
_entry.id   b59865cf1d5b447d20c6ff02d4b0ace8
#
_cell.length_a   1.000
_cell.length_b   1.000
_cell.length_c   1.000
_cell.angle_alpha   90.00
_cell.angle_beta   90.00
_cell.angle_gamma   90.00
#
_symmetry.space_group_name_H-M   'P 1'
#
loop_
_entity.id
_entity.type
_entity.pdbx_description
1 polymer ?
#
loop_
_entity_poly.entity_id
_entity_poly.type
_entity_poly.pdbx_seq_one_letter_code
_entity_poly.pdbx_strand_id
1 'polypeptide(L)'
;RQRQMCIRDRAVDRTNRRLKEAGYDKIGRAVLYDHARLGELVQPGKVDCVLFNFGWLPGAEHDIHSTADGSVPALRAALDALRPGGVLAAVLYSGKVIGDAEKQAALAFFRTLPLTKYTVLVCEFANWADTAPLPCFVIKK
;
A
#
# COMPACT_ATOMS: atom_id res chain seq x y z
N ARG A 1 34.42 3.58 -4.67
CA ARG A 1 33.53 2.80 -3.75
C ARG A 1 32.21 2.56 -4.47
N GLN A 2 32.03 1.38 -5.06
CA GLN A 2 30.71 0.95 -5.54
C GLN A 2 29.80 0.85 -4.32
N ARG A 3 28.78 1.74 -4.24
CA ARG A 3 27.67 1.57 -3.32
C ARG A 3 26.97 0.26 -3.69
N GLN A 4 26.97 -0.72 -2.80
CA GLN A 4 26.07 -1.86 -2.96
C GLN A 4 24.64 -1.31 -3.04
N MET A 5 24.02 -1.47 -4.21
CA MET A 5 22.67 -1.02 -4.44
C MET A 5 21.71 -1.83 -3.55
N CYS A 6 20.94 -1.16 -2.73
CA CYS A 6 19.93 -1.77 -1.87
C CYS A 6 18.94 -2.60 -2.72
N ILE A 7 18.36 -3.67 -2.16
CA ILE A 7 17.34 -4.48 -2.84
C ILE A 7 16.16 -3.61 -3.32
N ARG A 8 15.76 -2.61 -2.54
CA ARG A 8 14.71 -1.66 -2.91
C ARG A 8 15.11 -0.79 -4.10
N ASP A 9 16.35 -0.30 -4.17
CA ASP A 9 16.84 0.47 -5.31
C ASP A 9 16.80 -0.35 -6.60
N ARG A 10 17.21 -1.63 -6.53
CA ARG A 10 17.13 -2.56 -7.68
C ARG A 10 15.68 -2.82 -8.13
N ALA A 11 14.74 -2.88 -7.20
CA ALA A 11 13.33 -3.05 -7.52
C ALA A 11 12.79 -1.82 -8.27
N VAL A 12 13.13 -0.60 -7.82
CA VAL A 12 12.77 0.66 -8.47
C VAL A 12 13.35 0.73 -9.89
N ASP A 13 14.63 0.45 -10.05
CA ASP A 13 15.30 0.48 -11.38
C ASP A 13 14.68 -0.54 -12.34
N ARG A 14 14.39 -1.76 -11.86
CA ARG A 14 13.74 -2.80 -12.66
C ARG A 14 12.34 -2.37 -13.11
N THR A 15 11.57 -1.75 -12.21
CA THR A 15 10.23 -1.25 -12.52
C THR A 15 10.30 -0.13 -13.56
N ASN A 16 11.18 0.85 -13.39
CA ASN A 16 11.34 1.95 -14.34
C ASN A 16 11.82 1.47 -15.72
N ARG A 17 12.67 0.46 -15.78
CA ARG A 17 13.06 -0.17 -17.03
C ARG A 17 11.85 -0.80 -17.74
N ARG A 18 11.03 -1.56 -17.03
CA ARG A 18 9.82 -2.16 -17.59
C ARG A 18 8.82 -1.11 -18.08
N LEU A 19 8.64 -0.02 -17.34
CA LEU A 19 7.79 1.09 -17.76
C LEU A 19 8.30 1.69 -19.07
N LYS A 20 9.61 1.90 -19.20
CA LYS A 20 10.21 2.41 -20.43
C LYS A 20 10.07 1.45 -21.61
N GLU A 21 10.35 0.17 -21.41
CA GLU A 21 10.21 -0.88 -22.43
C GLU A 21 8.74 -0.99 -22.92
N ALA A 22 7.77 -0.75 -22.03
CA ALA A 22 6.34 -0.74 -22.36
C ALA A 22 5.82 0.61 -22.89
N GLY A 23 6.65 1.65 -22.97
CA GLY A 23 6.26 2.99 -23.43
C GLY A 23 5.47 3.82 -22.41
N TYR A 24 5.51 3.46 -21.13
CA TYR A 24 4.76 4.12 -20.05
C TYR A 24 5.62 5.05 -19.17
N ASP A 25 6.88 5.26 -19.50
CA ASP A 25 7.82 6.10 -18.75
C ASP A 25 7.43 7.58 -18.68
N LYS A 26 6.58 8.06 -19.61
CA LYS A 26 6.05 9.42 -19.61
C LYS A 26 4.85 9.62 -18.67
N ILE A 27 4.17 8.56 -18.30
CA ILE A 27 2.94 8.61 -17.48
C ILE A 27 3.09 7.92 -16.12
N GLY A 28 4.15 7.14 -15.93
CA GLY A 28 4.41 6.42 -14.68
C GLY A 28 5.88 6.31 -14.36
N ARG A 29 6.19 6.36 -13.07
CA ARG A 29 7.55 6.13 -12.57
C ARG A 29 7.53 5.45 -11.21
N ALA A 30 8.50 4.59 -10.95
CA ALA A 30 8.77 4.08 -9.62
C ALA A 30 9.76 5.00 -8.89
N VAL A 31 9.51 5.25 -7.62
CA VAL A 31 10.41 6.01 -6.73
C VAL A 31 10.64 5.25 -5.44
N LEU A 32 11.84 5.36 -4.87
CA LEU A 32 12.13 4.86 -3.54
C LEU A 32 11.69 5.92 -2.53
N TYR A 33 10.59 5.66 -1.85
CA TYR A 33 10.03 6.60 -0.91
C TYR A 33 9.30 5.90 0.24
N ASP A 34 9.14 6.58 1.37
CA ASP A 34 8.36 6.09 2.50
C ASP A 34 6.86 6.31 2.23
N HIS A 35 6.06 5.26 2.32
CA HIS A 35 4.61 5.31 2.10
C HIS A 35 3.90 6.28 3.06
N ALA A 36 4.38 6.38 4.30
CA ALA A 36 3.83 7.32 5.29
C ALA A 36 4.01 8.79 4.89
N ARG A 37 4.95 9.07 3.99
CA ARG A 37 5.26 10.41 3.47
C ARG A 37 4.64 10.67 2.09
N LEU A 38 3.62 9.91 1.70
CA LEU A 38 2.94 10.05 0.40
C LEU A 38 2.48 11.50 0.13
N GLY A 39 2.03 12.21 1.17
CA GLY A 39 1.61 13.61 1.07
C GLY A 39 2.70 14.60 0.61
N GLU A 40 3.98 14.21 0.62
CA GLU A 40 5.07 15.02 0.05
C GLU A 40 5.20 14.86 -1.48
N LEU A 41 4.64 13.79 -2.03
CA LEU A 41 4.69 13.47 -3.46
C LEU A 41 3.43 13.89 -4.21
N VAL A 42 2.29 13.97 -3.53
CA VAL A 42 0.99 14.24 -4.14
C VAL A 42 0.22 15.29 -3.34
N GLN A 43 -0.59 16.07 -4.04
CA GLN A 43 -1.44 17.08 -3.40
C GLN A 43 -2.67 16.41 -2.76
N PRO A 44 -3.10 16.87 -1.58
CA PRO A 44 -4.33 16.39 -0.95
C PRO A 44 -5.55 16.55 -1.86
N GLY A 45 -6.42 15.55 -1.86
CA GLY A 45 -7.68 15.60 -2.61
C GLY A 45 -7.55 15.57 -4.14
N LYS A 46 -6.42 15.09 -4.69
CA LYS A 46 -6.16 15.07 -6.14
C LYS A 46 -6.00 13.68 -6.74
N VAL A 47 -5.93 12.64 -5.92
CA VAL A 47 -5.65 11.27 -6.37
C VAL A 47 -6.95 10.51 -6.54
N ASP A 48 -7.12 9.84 -7.67
CA ASP A 48 -8.29 9.01 -7.97
C ASP A 48 -8.25 7.68 -7.24
N CYS A 49 -7.08 7.04 -7.21
CA CYS A 49 -6.91 5.72 -6.65
C CYS A 49 -5.54 5.56 -6.01
N VAL A 50 -5.51 4.93 -4.84
CA VAL A 50 -4.27 4.46 -4.19
C VAL A 50 -4.36 2.96 -4.00
N LEU A 51 -3.30 2.24 -4.37
CA LEU A 51 -3.21 0.79 -4.21
C LEU A 51 -2.08 0.47 -3.23
N PHE A 52 -2.40 -0.29 -2.18
CA PHE A 52 -1.43 -0.88 -1.28
C PHE A 52 -1.45 -2.41 -1.38
N ASN A 53 -0.27 -2.97 -1.48
CA ASN A 53 -0.05 -4.40 -1.32
C ASN A 53 0.90 -4.56 -0.13
N PHE A 54 0.34 -4.59 1.08
CA PHE A 54 1.11 -4.75 2.31
C PHE A 54 1.59 -6.19 2.42
N GLY A 55 2.89 -6.37 2.48
CA GLY A 55 3.48 -7.70 2.52
C GLY A 55 4.98 -7.64 2.26
N TRP A 56 5.52 -8.76 1.84
CA TRP A 56 6.94 -8.95 1.65
C TRP A 56 7.34 -8.61 0.21
N LEU A 57 8.52 -8.03 0.05
CA LEU A 57 9.11 -7.89 -1.26
C LEU A 57 9.56 -9.30 -1.74
N PRO A 58 9.01 -9.83 -2.84
CA PRO A 58 9.41 -11.15 -3.33
C PRO A 58 10.93 -11.22 -3.59
N GLY A 59 11.60 -12.23 -3.02
CA GLY A 59 13.05 -12.43 -3.16
C GLY A 59 13.91 -11.59 -2.21
N ALA A 60 13.31 -10.88 -1.26
CA ALA A 60 14.03 -10.25 -0.14
C ALA A 60 14.13 -11.21 1.06
N GLU A 61 15.20 -11.07 1.86
CA GLU A 61 15.26 -11.71 3.17
C GLU A 61 14.12 -11.20 4.06
N HIS A 62 13.69 -12.02 5.02
CA HIS A 62 12.50 -11.79 5.85
C HIS A 62 12.51 -10.50 6.69
N ASP A 63 13.64 -9.78 6.73
CA ASP A 63 13.81 -8.54 7.49
C ASP A 63 13.24 -7.28 6.81
N ILE A 64 12.81 -7.38 5.53
CA ILE A 64 12.28 -6.24 4.77
C ILE A 64 10.78 -6.42 4.58
N HIS A 65 10.00 -5.97 5.54
CA HIS A 65 8.53 -5.97 5.53
C HIS A 65 7.97 -4.63 5.98
N SER A 66 6.69 -4.40 5.70
CA SER A 66 5.93 -3.31 6.30
C SER A 66 5.65 -3.63 7.78
N THR A 67 5.57 -2.61 8.62
CA THR A 67 5.29 -2.76 10.05
C THR A 67 3.98 -2.07 10.39
N ALA A 68 3.32 -2.51 11.46
CA ALA A 68 2.09 -1.87 11.94
C ALA A 68 2.25 -0.36 12.20
N ASP A 69 3.44 0.05 12.64
CA ASP A 69 3.78 1.46 12.89
C ASP A 69 3.87 2.30 11.61
N GLY A 70 4.16 1.67 10.46
CA GLY A 70 4.26 2.34 9.16
C GLY A 70 2.97 2.29 8.34
N SER A 71 2.17 1.23 8.48
CA SER A 71 1.00 0.98 7.65
C SER A 71 -0.14 1.96 7.93
N VAL A 72 -0.46 2.21 9.19
CA VAL A 72 -1.56 3.14 9.56
C VAL A 72 -1.26 4.59 9.12
N PRO A 73 -0.06 5.16 9.34
CA PRO A 73 0.30 6.45 8.77
C PRO A 73 0.21 6.50 7.24
N ALA A 74 0.64 5.43 6.55
CA ALA A 74 0.53 5.33 5.09
C ALA A 74 -0.93 5.32 4.61
N LEU A 75 -1.80 4.55 5.27
CA LEU A 75 -3.23 4.52 4.98
C LEU A 75 -3.87 5.90 5.19
N ARG A 76 -3.51 6.60 6.27
CA ARG A 76 -3.99 7.96 6.53
C ARG A 76 -3.55 8.93 5.44
N ALA A 77 -2.27 8.94 5.07
CA ALA A 77 -1.73 9.79 4.01
C ALA A 77 -2.43 9.52 2.66
N ALA A 78 -2.74 8.25 2.37
CA ALA A 78 -3.49 7.88 1.18
C ALA A 78 -4.92 8.43 1.18
N LEU A 79 -5.64 8.34 2.31
CA LEU A 79 -7.00 8.88 2.42
C LEU A 79 -7.02 10.41 2.28
N ASP A 80 -6.00 11.09 2.78
CA ASP A 80 -5.86 12.55 2.62
C ASP A 80 -5.60 12.92 1.15
N ALA A 81 -4.81 12.13 0.45
CA ALA A 81 -4.51 12.32 -0.98
C ALA A 81 -5.72 12.08 -1.89
N LEU A 82 -6.64 11.18 -1.54
CA LEU A 82 -7.81 10.86 -2.37
C LEU A 82 -8.75 12.06 -2.53
N ARG A 83 -9.24 12.27 -3.76
CA ARG A 83 -10.37 13.16 -4.01
C ARG A 83 -11.70 12.56 -3.53
N PRO A 84 -12.77 13.34 -3.39
CA PRO A 84 -14.13 12.80 -3.28
C PRO A 84 -14.46 11.84 -4.44
N GLY A 85 -15.02 10.68 -4.12
CA GLY A 85 -15.23 9.58 -5.06
C GLY A 85 -13.99 8.74 -5.35
N GLY A 86 -12.83 9.09 -4.79
CA GLY A 86 -11.60 8.30 -4.92
C GLY A 86 -11.60 7.04 -4.07
N VAL A 87 -10.77 6.07 -4.42
CA VAL A 87 -10.73 4.74 -3.83
C VAL A 87 -9.32 4.40 -3.32
N LEU A 88 -9.23 3.97 -2.08
CA LEU A 88 -8.08 3.24 -1.56
C LEU A 88 -8.39 1.74 -1.64
N ALA A 89 -7.53 0.97 -2.30
CA ALA A 89 -7.55 -0.48 -2.24
C ALA A 89 -6.28 -0.97 -1.52
N ALA A 90 -6.46 -1.82 -0.52
CA ALA A 90 -5.36 -2.40 0.25
C ALA A 90 -5.54 -3.92 0.34
N VAL A 91 -4.49 -4.68 0.06
CA VAL A 91 -4.46 -6.11 0.31
C VAL A 91 -3.64 -6.34 1.57
N LEU A 92 -4.29 -6.92 2.57
CA LEU A 92 -3.69 -7.25 3.87
C LEU A 92 -3.34 -8.73 3.90
N TYR A 93 -2.10 -9.05 4.22
CA TYR A 93 -1.65 -10.44 4.29
C TYR A 93 -1.59 -10.91 5.74
N SER A 94 -1.98 -12.16 5.97
CA SER A 94 -1.75 -12.86 7.22
C SER A 94 -0.39 -13.57 7.14
N GLY A 95 0.44 -13.42 8.16
CA GLY A 95 1.72 -14.12 8.27
C GLY A 95 1.95 -14.61 9.69
N LYS A 96 2.49 -15.82 9.84
CA LYS A 96 2.60 -16.51 11.15
C LYS A 96 3.37 -15.75 12.23
N VAL A 97 4.10 -14.67 11.91
CA VAL A 97 4.95 -13.94 12.87
C VAL A 97 4.74 -12.41 12.83
N ILE A 98 4.44 -11.79 11.68
CA ILE A 98 4.47 -10.32 11.54
C ILE A 98 3.21 -9.75 10.86
N GLY A 99 2.62 -10.46 9.89
CA GLY A 99 1.49 -9.95 9.10
C GLY A 99 0.20 -9.75 9.90
N ASP A 100 -0.02 -10.53 10.97
CA ASP A 100 -1.27 -10.43 11.74
C ASP A 100 -1.38 -9.14 12.52
N ALA A 101 -0.31 -8.62 13.12
CA ALA A 101 -0.32 -7.35 13.83
C ALA A 101 -0.62 -6.17 12.88
N GLU A 102 0.00 -6.17 11.70
CA GLU A 102 -0.23 -5.16 10.67
C GLU A 102 -1.67 -5.21 10.13
N LYS A 103 -2.17 -6.42 9.81
CA LYS A 103 -3.56 -6.65 9.39
C LYS A 103 -4.55 -6.15 10.44
N GLN A 104 -4.36 -6.49 11.71
CA GLN A 104 -5.22 -6.05 12.80
C GLN A 104 -5.18 -4.52 13.00
N ALA A 105 -4.00 -3.90 12.92
CA ALA A 105 -3.85 -2.45 13.02
C ALA A 105 -4.59 -1.73 11.87
N ALA A 106 -4.46 -2.21 10.64
CA ALA A 106 -5.15 -1.67 9.48
C ALA A 106 -6.68 -1.81 9.61
N LEU A 107 -7.18 -2.99 10.00
CA LEU A 107 -8.61 -3.22 10.22
C LEU A 107 -9.16 -2.36 11.36
N ALA A 108 -8.43 -2.23 12.46
CA ALA A 108 -8.81 -1.35 13.57
C ALA A 108 -8.90 0.11 13.09
N PHE A 109 -7.93 0.57 12.33
CA PHE A 109 -7.96 1.90 11.73
C PHE A 109 -9.16 2.10 10.82
N PHE A 110 -9.46 1.18 9.92
CA PHE A 110 -10.60 1.26 9.02
C PHE A 110 -11.94 1.37 9.77
N ARG A 111 -12.09 0.67 10.89
CA ARG A 111 -13.29 0.75 11.75
C ARG A 111 -13.46 2.11 12.42
N THR A 112 -12.40 2.92 12.56
CA THR A 112 -12.49 4.28 13.13
C THR A 112 -12.92 5.33 12.11
N LEU A 113 -12.95 5.00 10.82
CA LEU A 113 -13.28 5.96 9.78
C LEU A 113 -14.77 6.36 9.83
N PRO A 114 -15.08 7.68 9.84
CA PRO A 114 -16.47 8.13 9.95
C PRO A 114 -17.27 7.80 8.69
N LEU A 115 -18.42 7.16 8.87
CA LEU A 115 -19.34 6.77 7.80
C LEU A 115 -19.78 7.95 6.93
N THR A 116 -19.82 9.16 7.50
CA THR A 116 -20.16 10.38 6.76
C THR A 116 -19.13 10.76 5.69
N LYS A 117 -17.88 10.30 5.84
CA LYS A 117 -16.78 10.62 4.94
C LYS A 117 -16.28 9.43 4.12
N TYR A 118 -16.48 8.22 4.62
CA TYR A 118 -15.91 7.02 4.01
C TYR A 118 -16.89 5.85 4.04
N THR A 119 -16.81 5.00 3.03
CA THR A 119 -17.38 3.65 3.04
C THR A 119 -16.24 2.66 2.99
N VAL A 120 -16.24 1.71 3.91
CA VAL A 120 -15.20 0.66 3.98
C VAL A 120 -15.83 -0.68 3.65
N LEU A 121 -15.20 -1.42 2.73
CA LEU A 121 -15.54 -2.80 2.40
C LEU A 121 -14.32 -3.68 2.74
N VAL A 122 -14.59 -4.81 3.37
CA VAL A 122 -13.61 -5.86 3.65
C VAL A 122 -14.11 -7.12 2.95
N CYS A 123 -13.30 -7.69 2.05
CA CYS A 123 -13.69 -8.81 1.22
C CYS A 123 -13.06 -10.11 1.74
N GLU A 124 -13.87 -10.99 2.29
CA GLU A 124 -13.45 -12.32 2.73
C GLU A 124 -13.77 -13.36 1.66
N PHE A 125 -12.86 -14.30 1.45
CA PHE A 125 -13.10 -15.43 0.56
C PHE A 125 -13.76 -16.57 1.34
N ALA A 126 -15.03 -16.85 1.04
CA ALA A 126 -15.84 -17.81 1.80
C ALA A 126 -15.32 -19.27 1.74
N ASN A 127 -14.51 -19.60 0.77
CA ASN A 127 -13.99 -20.96 0.52
C ASN A 127 -12.47 -21.06 0.58
N TRP A 128 -11.78 -20.02 1.05
CA TRP A 128 -10.34 -20.02 1.25
C TRP A 128 -10.01 -20.17 2.73
N ALA A 129 -8.75 -20.48 3.03
CA ALA A 129 -8.28 -20.54 4.41
C ALA A 129 -8.27 -19.14 5.07
N ASP A 130 -8.36 -19.09 6.40
CA ASP A 130 -8.34 -17.83 7.18
C ASP A 130 -7.05 -17.01 7.00
N THR A 131 -6.01 -17.64 6.45
CA THR A 131 -4.75 -17.00 6.09
C THR A 131 -4.76 -16.37 4.70
N ALA A 132 -5.87 -16.44 3.98
CA ALA A 132 -6.01 -15.79 2.68
C ALA A 132 -5.74 -14.28 2.75
N PRO A 133 -5.17 -13.69 1.68
CA PRO A 133 -5.08 -12.24 1.58
C PRO A 133 -6.46 -11.60 1.70
N LEU A 134 -6.54 -10.50 2.42
CA LEU A 134 -7.79 -9.79 2.69
C LEU A 134 -7.84 -8.48 1.89
N PRO A 135 -8.55 -8.43 0.76
CA PRO A 135 -8.77 -7.19 0.04
C PRO A 135 -9.69 -6.25 0.82
N CYS A 136 -9.28 -5.00 0.95
CA CYS A 136 -10.06 -3.94 1.59
C CYS A 136 -10.17 -2.75 0.64
N PHE A 137 -11.34 -2.13 0.61
CA PHE A 137 -11.59 -0.94 -0.20
C PHE A 137 -12.16 0.16 0.70
N VAL A 138 -11.61 1.37 0.58
CA VAL A 138 -12.14 2.56 1.24
C VAL A 138 -12.50 3.59 0.18
N ILE A 139 -13.77 3.94 0.11
CA ILE A 139 -14.30 4.93 -0.82
C ILE A 139 -14.49 6.24 -0.06
N LYS A 140 -13.85 7.32 -0.52
CA LYS A 140 -14.02 8.66 0.02
C LYS A 140 -15.29 9.29 -0.56
N LYS A 141 -16.16 9.82 0.30
CA LYS A 141 -17.42 10.51 -0.12
C LYS A 141 -17.18 11.97 -0.44
#